data_4e098437ad89ac892b6aed823ea6c505
#
_entry.id   4e098437ad89ac892b6aed823ea6c505
#
_cell.length_a   1.000
_cell.length_b   1.000
_cell.length_c   1.000
_cell.angle_alpha   90.00
_cell.angle_beta   90.00
_cell.angle_gamma   90.00
#
_symmetry.space_group_name_H-M   'P 1'
#
loop_
_entity.id
_entity.type
_entity.pdbx_description
1 polymer ?
#
loop_
_entity_poly.entity_id
_entity_poly.type
_entity_poly.pdbx_seq_one_letter_code
_entity_poly.pdbx_strand_id
1 'polypeptide(L)'
;MRSPLNAQRLRAVKDAVLSSGAASVIDMGCGECRLTSLLLSEPQIRKVTACDVSAGALEKAAQRLRLDRMPDGKRNKLTLMQASLTYRDKRFEGYDCACVVEVIEHIDPSRIPAFERSVFEFAAPRTVILTTPNREYNEKYAHMRENELRHGDHRFEWTRAEFEKWAGHVCDEFGYRCEISGIGEADEVLGAPTQMGVFTKNG
;
A
#
# COMPACT_ATOMS: atom_id res chain seq x y z
N MET A 1 11.21 18.54 -0.26
CA MET A 1 9.87 19.04 -0.65
C MET A 1 8.97 17.83 -0.88
N ARG A 2 7.74 17.77 -0.36
CA ARG A 2 6.86 16.61 -0.56
C ARG A 2 6.33 16.65 -1.98
N SER A 3 6.43 15.55 -2.74
CA SER A 3 5.81 15.44 -4.06
C SER A 3 4.28 15.63 -3.92
N PRO A 4 3.65 16.49 -4.71
CA PRO A 4 2.19 16.62 -4.74
C PRO A 4 1.50 15.26 -4.97
N LEU A 5 2.08 14.41 -5.81
CA LEU A 5 1.60 13.06 -6.11
C LEU A 5 1.50 12.18 -4.85
N ASN A 6 2.51 12.21 -3.97
CA ASN A 6 2.46 11.42 -2.73
C ASN A 6 1.30 11.85 -1.82
N ALA A 7 1.02 13.16 -1.73
CA ALA A 7 -0.11 13.64 -0.95
C ALA A 7 -1.46 13.21 -1.56
N GLN A 8 -1.58 13.23 -2.89
CA GLN A 8 -2.77 12.75 -3.61
C GLN A 8 -2.97 11.24 -3.38
N ARG A 9 -1.90 10.45 -3.49
CA ARG A 9 -1.92 9.01 -3.25
C ARG A 9 -2.40 8.66 -1.84
N LEU A 10 -1.81 9.26 -0.83
CA LEU A 10 -2.19 9.01 0.57
C LEU A 10 -3.65 9.39 0.85
N ARG A 11 -4.17 10.45 0.23
CA ARG A 11 -5.59 10.81 0.32
C ARG A 11 -6.47 9.78 -0.35
N ALA A 12 -6.16 9.40 -1.60
CA ALA A 12 -6.94 8.41 -2.34
C ALA A 12 -7.02 7.07 -1.59
N VAL A 13 -5.88 6.58 -1.07
CA VAL A 13 -5.86 5.35 -0.25
C VAL A 13 -6.67 5.52 1.02
N LYS A 14 -6.52 6.63 1.76
CA LYS A 14 -7.33 6.90 2.95
C LYS A 14 -8.83 6.90 2.63
N ASP A 15 -9.22 7.57 1.56
CA ASP A 15 -10.62 7.67 1.15
C ASP A 15 -11.19 6.29 0.75
N ALA A 16 -10.40 5.45 0.07
CA ALA A 16 -10.76 4.06 -0.23
C ALA A 16 -10.90 3.19 1.04
N VAL A 17 -10.02 3.37 2.03
CA VAL A 17 -10.15 2.71 3.34
C VAL A 17 -11.47 3.11 4.01
N LEU A 18 -11.79 4.40 4.05
CA LEU A 18 -13.03 4.88 4.68
C LEU A 18 -14.27 4.38 3.95
N SER A 19 -14.25 4.38 2.62
CA SER A 19 -15.35 3.89 1.77
C SER A 19 -15.59 2.38 1.92
N SER A 20 -14.56 1.60 2.26
CA SER A 20 -14.71 0.16 2.53
C SER A 20 -15.47 -0.15 3.83
N GLY A 21 -15.70 0.84 4.68
CA GLY A 21 -16.29 0.67 6.01
C GLY A 21 -15.35 0.05 7.04
N ALA A 22 -14.05 -0.07 6.74
CA ALA A 22 -13.07 -0.65 7.65
C ALA A 22 -12.95 0.13 8.96
N ALA A 23 -12.82 -0.58 10.07
CA ALA A 23 -12.53 -0.05 11.39
C ALA A 23 -11.17 -0.50 11.91
N SER A 24 -10.64 -1.60 11.39
CA SER A 24 -9.32 -2.14 11.68
C SER A 24 -8.49 -2.21 10.40
N VAL A 25 -7.30 -1.60 10.41
CA VAL A 25 -6.44 -1.47 9.22
C VAL A 25 -5.03 -1.95 9.54
N ILE A 26 -4.43 -2.66 8.59
CA ILE A 26 -3.00 -2.94 8.60
C ILE A 26 -2.31 -2.23 7.45
N ASP A 27 -1.33 -1.36 7.76
CA ASP A 27 -0.47 -0.60 6.83
C ASP A 27 0.81 -1.40 6.62
N MET A 28 0.87 -2.12 5.51
CA MET A 28 1.92 -3.08 5.17
C MET A 28 3.00 -2.42 4.31
N GLY A 29 4.22 -2.33 4.83
CA GLY A 29 5.30 -1.52 4.26
C GLY A 29 5.09 -0.05 4.57
N CYS A 30 4.80 0.25 5.83
CA CYS A 30 4.36 1.59 6.27
C CYS A 30 5.43 2.69 6.15
N GLY A 31 6.70 2.32 5.95
CA GLY A 31 7.81 3.26 5.92
C GLY A 31 7.79 4.18 7.15
N GLU A 32 7.70 5.48 6.91
CA GLU A 32 7.61 6.50 7.97
C GLU A 32 6.18 6.70 8.52
N CYS A 33 5.25 5.78 8.33
CA CYS A 33 3.86 5.85 8.84
C CYS A 33 3.07 7.09 8.38
N ARG A 34 3.23 7.50 7.12
CA ARG A 34 2.50 8.68 6.59
C ARG A 34 1.01 8.39 6.44
N LEU A 35 0.65 7.24 5.86
CA LEU A 35 -0.75 6.80 5.77
C LEU A 35 -1.31 6.53 7.17
N THR A 36 -0.59 5.77 7.99
CA THR A 36 -0.94 5.49 9.38
C THR A 36 -1.31 6.76 10.15
N SER A 37 -0.53 7.84 10.00
CA SER A 37 -0.80 9.13 10.66
C SER A 37 -2.15 9.75 10.25
N LEU A 38 -2.54 9.60 9.00
CA LEU A 38 -3.85 10.06 8.50
C LEU A 38 -4.98 9.19 9.06
N LEU A 39 -4.83 7.88 9.03
CA LEU A 39 -5.82 6.91 9.53
C LEU A 39 -6.09 7.07 11.02
N LEU A 40 -5.06 7.31 11.83
CA LEU A 40 -5.20 7.56 13.27
C LEU A 40 -6.05 8.79 13.63
N SER A 41 -6.28 9.68 12.68
CA SER A 41 -7.09 10.88 12.87
C SER A 41 -8.55 10.68 12.48
N GLU A 42 -8.89 9.55 11.87
CA GLU A 42 -10.24 9.25 11.42
C GLU A 42 -11.06 8.59 12.55
N PRO A 43 -12.24 9.14 12.90
CA PRO A 43 -13.09 8.60 13.98
C PRO A 43 -13.53 7.14 13.72
N GLN A 44 -13.77 6.79 12.46
CA GLN A 44 -14.16 5.44 12.04
C GLN A 44 -13.11 4.40 12.37
N ILE A 45 -11.83 4.76 12.34
CA ILE A 45 -10.72 3.83 12.53
C ILE A 45 -10.47 3.63 14.03
N ARG A 46 -10.57 2.38 14.47
CA ARG A 46 -10.41 1.96 15.86
C ARG A 46 -9.09 1.27 16.13
N LYS A 47 -8.49 0.65 15.10
CA LYS A 47 -7.21 -0.07 15.20
C LYS A 47 -6.38 0.13 13.93
N VAL A 48 -5.12 0.50 14.11
CA VAL A 48 -4.13 0.55 13.03
C VAL A 48 -2.89 -0.22 13.47
N THR A 49 -2.50 -1.20 12.68
CA THR A 49 -1.19 -1.81 12.80
C THR A 49 -0.35 -1.38 11.60
N ALA A 50 0.83 -0.86 11.85
CA ALA A 50 1.78 -0.47 10.83
C ALA A 50 3.00 -1.38 10.90
N CYS A 51 3.36 -2.01 9.79
CA CYS A 51 4.50 -2.89 9.75
C CYS A 51 5.45 -2.55 8.60
N ASP A 52 6.75 -2.75 8.86
CA ASP A 52 7.80 -2.60 7.87
C ASP A 52 8.92 -3.61 8.14
N VAL A 53 9.65 -4.00 7.10
CA VAL A 53 10.81 -4.90 7.24
C VAL A 53 12.00 -4.17 7.85
N SER A 54 12.08 -2.87 7.66
CA SER A 54 13.17 -2.01 8.10
C SER A 54 12.93 -1.50 9.53
N ALA A 55 13.75 -1.94 10.48
CA ALA A 55 13.76 -1.40 11.84
C ALA A 55 14.02 0.11 11.85
N GLY A 56 14.95 0.60 10.99
CA GLY A 56 15.25 2.02 10.87
C GLY A 56 14.08 2.86 10.31
N ALA A 57 13.24 2.28 9.45
CA ALA A 57 12.00 2.94 9.02
C ALA A 57 11.01 3.08 10.18
N LEU A 58 10.87 2.05 11.00
CA LEU A 58 10.00 2.06 12.17
C LEU A 58 10.49 3.02 13.27
N GLU A 59 11.80 3.18 13.46
CA GLU A 59 12.36 4.20 14.35
C GLU A 59 12.01 5.61 13.88
N LYS A 60 12.18 5.90 12.59
CA LYS A 60 11.77 7.18 11.99
C LYS A 60 10.24 7.39 12.09
N ALA A 61 9.47 6.32 11.91
CA ALA A 61 8.02 6.34 12.09
C ALA A 61 7.63 6.72 13.53
N ALA A 62 8.26 6.10 14.53
CA ALA A 62 8.03 6.40 15.94
C ALA A 62 8.33 7.87 16.30
N GLN A 63 9.46 8.39 15.78
CA GLN A 63 9.83 9.79 15.94
C GLN A 63 8.83 10.73 15.25
N ARG A 64 8.45 10.42 14.01
CA ARG A 64 7.50 11.22 13.22
C ARG A 64 6.13 11.28 13.89
N LEU A 65 5.63 10.15 14.38
CA LEU A 65 4.36 10.05 15.09
C LEU A 65 4.42 10.65 16.49
N ARG A 66 5.61 11.00 16.99
CA ARG A 66 5.87 11.51 18.35
C ARG A 66 5.23 10.59 19.39
N LEU A 67 5.57 9.29 19.34
CA LEU A 67 4.95 8.28 20.19
C LEU A 67 5.08 8.59 21.69
N ASP A 68 6.15 9.26 22.09
CA ASP A 68 6.42 9.76 23.46
C ASP A 68 5.41 10.80 23.93
N ARG A 69 4.77 11.50 23.01
CA ARG A 69 3.81 12.59 23.27
C ARG A 69 2.47 12.38 22.59
N MET A 70 2.25 11.18 22.04
CA MET A 70 1.00 10.87 21.34
C MET A 70 -0.14 10.78 22.34
N PRO A 71 -1.29 11.46 22.10
CA PRO A 71 -2.46 11.35 22.98
C PRO A 71 -2.93 9.89 23.09
N ASP A 72 -3.32 9.47 24.30
CA ASP A 72 -3.71 8.09 24.62
C ASP A 72 -4.78 7.54 23.65
N GLY A 73 -5.75 8.34 23.27
CA GLY A 73 -6.80 7.94 22.33
C GLY A 73 -6.28 7.54 20.93
N LYS A 74 -5.13 8.08 20.50
CA LYS A 74 -4.43 7.65 19.26
C LYS A 74 -3.45 6.53 19.56
N ARG A 75 -2.73 6.62 20.68
CA ARG A 75 -1.71 5.65 21.07
C ARG A 75 -2.30 4.24 21.25
N ASN A 76 -3.48 4.17 21.85
CA ASN A 76 -4.18 2.90 22.09
C ASN A 76 -4.72 2.25 20.81
N LYS A 77 -4.83 3.00 19.71
CA LYS A 77 -5.22 2.46 18.40
C LYS A 77 -4.05 1.92 17.60
N LEU A 78 -2.79 2.26 17.95
CA LEU A 78 -1.60 2.03 17.14
C LEU A 78 -0.74 0.89 17.66
N THR A 79 -0.39 -0.01 16.74
CA THR A 79 0.69 -0.99 16.91
C THR A 79 1.74 -0.77 15.81
N LEU A 80 3.02 -0.66 16.20
CA LEU A 80 4.14 -0.72 15.26
C LEU A 80 4.82 -2.08 15.42
N MET A 81 5.14 -2.75 14.30
CA MET A 81 5.83 -4.02 14.35
C MET A 81 6.76 -4.22 13.15
N GLN A 82 7.89 -4.85 13.40
CA GLN A 82 8.77 -5.30 12.32
C GLN A 82 8.23 -6.62 11.76
N ALA A 83 8.03 -6.66 10.44
CA ALA A 83 7.55 -7.85 9.74
C ALA A 83 7.91 -7.80 8.25
N SER A 84 8.02 -8.96 7.62
CA SER A 84 8.21 -9.11 6.17
C SER A 84 6.92 -9.59 5.52
N LEU A 85 6.57 -8.98 4.40
CA LEU A 85 5.36 -9.32 3.63
C LEU A 85 5.50 -10.59 2.78
N THR A 86 6.66 -11.19 2.74
CA THR A 86 6.92 -12.42 1.97
C THR A 86 6.98 -13.67 2.86
N TYR A 87 6.52 -13.56 4.10
CA TYR A 87 6.38 -14.66 5.03
C TYR A 87 5.00 -14.64 5.68
N ARG A 88 4.46 -15.83 5.97
CA ARG A 88 3.23 -15.93 6.75
C ARG A 88 3.47 -15.42 8.16
N ASP A 89 2.65 -14.47 8.59
CA ASP A 89 2.67 -13.94 9.95
C ASP A 89 1.23 -13.86 10.49
N LYS A 90 0.92 -14.61 11.54
CA LYS A 90 -0.41 -14.62 12.15
C LYS A 90 -0.87 -13.26 12.67
N ARG A 91 0.08 -12.34 12.91
CA ARG A 91 -0.24 -10.97 13.33
C ARG A 91 -0.90 -10.14 12.24
N PHE A 92 -0.89 -10.61 10.98
CA PHE A 92 -1.58 -9.98 9.86
C PHE A 92 -3.07 -10.34 9.76
N GLU A 93 -3.52 -11.35 10.49
CA GLU A 93 -4.89 -11.86 10.42
C GLU A 93 -5.87 -10.97 11.22
N GLY A 94 -7.15 -10.93 10.77
CA GLY A 94 -8.26 -10.31 11.49
C GLY A 94 -8.39 -8.80 11.32
N TYR A 95 -7.83 -8.21 10.26
CA TYR A 95 -8.08 -6.82 9.88
C TYR A 95 -9.17 -6.73 8.82
N ASP A 96 -9.95 -5.64 8.86
CA ASP A 96 -10.96 -5.36 7.82
C ASP A 96 -10.29 -4.96 6.50
N CYS A 97 -9.19 -4.20 6.58
CA CYS A 97 -8.48 -3.68 5.41
C CYS A 97 -6.97 -3.78 5.57
N ALA A 98 -6.29 -4.18 4.50
CA ALA A 98 -4.84 -4.05 4.35
C ALA A 98 -4.51 -2.97 3.31
N CYS A 99 -3.52 -2.12 3.61
CA CYS A 99 -2.97 -1.14 2.68
C CYS A 99 -1.54 -1.55 2.31
N VAL A 100 -1.22 -1.58 1.02
CA VAL A 100 0.10 -1.87 0.45
C VAL A 100 0.43 -0.72 -0.50
N VAL A 101 1.09 0.32 -0.01
CA VAL A 101 1.24 1.60 -0.73
C VAL A 101 2.67 1.79 -1.20
N GLU A 102 2.91 1.65 -2.51
CA GLU A 102 4.25 1.73 -3.13
C GLU A 102 5.24 0.77 -2.44
N VAL A 103 4.92 -0.51 -2.48
CA VAL A 103 5.71 -1.57 -1.83
C VAL A 103 6.02 -2.72 -2.77
N ILE A 104 5.06 -3.14 -3.59
CA ILE A 104 5.21 -4.36 -4.39
C ILE A 104 6.37 -4.26 -5.38
N GLU A 105 6.64 -3.07 -5.90
CA GLU A 105 7.75 -2.77 -6.80
C GLU A 105 9.13 -2.94 -6.16
N HIS A 106 9.22 -2.96 -4.84
CA HIS A 106 10.45 -3.22 -4.09
C HIS A 106 10.69 -4.72 -3.80
N ILE A 107 9.68 -5.56 -4.04
CA ILE A 107 9.77 -7.00 -3.82
C ILE A 107 10.44 -7.65 -5.03
N ASP A 108 11.39 -8.55 -4.77
CA ASP A 108 11.99 -9.35 -5.84
C ASP A 108 10.90 -10.13 -6.59
N PRO A 109 10.85 -10.10 -7.94
CA PRO A 109 9.83 -10.79 -8.72
C PRO A 109 9.66 -12.26 -8.35
N SER A 110 10.74 -12.95 -7.98
CA SER A 110 10.70 -14.35 -7.53
C SER A 110 9.94 -14.55 -6.21
N ARG A 111 9.73 -13.46 -5.44
CA ARG A 111 9.03 -13.46 -4.14
C ARG A 111 7.60 -12.96 -4.22
N ILE A 112 7.13 -12.50 -5.38
CA ILE A 112 5.74 -12.05 -5.57
C ILE A 112 4.72 -13.13 -5.18
N PRO A 113 4.87 -14.42 -5.57
CA PRO A 113 3.92 -15.45 -5.13
C PRO A 113 3.86 -15.63 -3.60
N ALA A 114 4.97 -15.44 -2.91
CA ALA A 114 4.99 -15.50 -1.44
C ALA A 114 4.30 -14.28 -0.80
N PHE A 115 4.46 -13.09 -1.39
CA PHE A 115 3.73 -11.89 -1.02
C PHE A 115 2.22 -12.05 -1.23
N GLU A 116 1.79 -12.54 -2.38
CA GLU A 116 0.38 -12.78 -2.71
C GLU A 116 -0.27 -13.69 -1.66
N ARG A 117 0.35 -14.82 -1.35
CA ARG A 117 -0.13 -15.73 -0.32
C ARG A 117 -0.16 -15.08 1.07
N SER A 118 0.86 -14.30 1.41
CA SER A 118 0.91 -13.61 2.70
C SER A 118 -0.25 -12.65 2.90
N VAL A 119 -0.59 -11.88 1.86
CA VAL A 119 -1.61 -10.82 1.92
C VAL A 119 -3.01 -11.37 1.63
N PHE A 120 -3.18 -12.14 0.55
CA PHE A 120 -4.50 -12.51 0.05
C PHE A 120 -4.99 -13.88 0.54
N GLU A 121 -4.07 -14.82 0.88
CA GLU A 121 -4.45 -16.14 1.40
C GLU A 121 -4.43 -16.16 2.94
N PHE A 122 -3.32 -15.73 3.56
CA PHE A 122 -3.14 -15.88 5.01
C PHE A 122 -3.71 -14.73 5.82
N ALA A 123 -3.37 -13.48 5.50
CA ALA A 123 -3.98 -12.31 6.14
C ALA A 123 -5.45 -12.17 5.74
N ALA A 124 -5.73 -12.36 4.46
CA ALA A 124 -7.05 -12.45 3.85
C ALA A 124 -8.07 -11.41 4.34
N PRO A 125 -7.74 -10.12 4.40
CA PRO A 125 -8.67 -9.10 4.86
C PRO A 125 -9.83 -8.95 3.86
N ARG A 126 -10.96 -8.39 4.32
CA ARG A 126 -12.09 -8.12 3.43
C ARG A 126 -11.73 -7.18 2.27
N THR A 127 -10.83 -6.23 2.52
CA THR A 127 -10.38 -5.28 1.50
C THR A 127 -8.86 -5.18 1.50
N VAL A 128 -8.25 -5.19 0.31
CA VAL A 128 -6.83 -4.83 0.11
C VAL A 128 -6.77 -3.64 -0.81
N ILE A 129 -6.04 -2.60 -0.41
CA ILE A 129 -5.79 -1.42 -1.23
C ILE A 129 -4.30 -1.38 -1.54
N LEU A 130 -3.98 -1.54 -2.82
CA LEU A 130 -2.59 -1.59 -3.28
C LEU A 130 -2.34 -0.46 -4.27
N THR A 131 -1.22 0.23 -4.13
CA THR A 131 -0.74 1.17 -5.14
C THR A 131 0.67 0.82 -5.60
N THR A 132 0.95 1.10 -6.86
CA THR A 132 2.26 0.91 -7.48
C THR A 132 2.45 1.92 -8.62
N PRO A 133 3.69 2.30 -8.99
CA PRO A 133 3.93 3.17 -10.14
C PRO A 133 3.38 2.60 -11.44
N ASN A 134 2.93 3.49 -12.33
CA ASN A 134 2.68 3.17 -13.72
C ASN A 134 3.95 3.42 -14.54
N ARG A 135 4.57 2.35 -15.07
CA ARG A 135 5.81 2.44 -15.86
C ARG A 135 5.63 3.29 -17.12
N GLU A 136 4.47 3.21 -17.78
CA GLU A 136 4.21 3.97 -19.01
C GLU A 136 4.35 5.48 -18.78
N TYR A 137 3.93 5.95 -17.60
CA TYR A 137 4.01 7.37 -17.26
C TYR A 137 5.44 7.89 -17.07
N ASN A 138 6.46 7.00 -17.00
CA ASN A 138 7.86 7.38 -16.85
C ASN A 138 8.35 8.23 -18.01
N GLU A 139 7.78 8.09 -19.21
CA GLU A 139 8.06 8.91 -20.38
C GLU A 139 7.83 10.42 -20.17
N LYS A 140 6.98 10.79 -19.19
CA LYS A 140 6.73 12.20 -18.84
C LYS A 140 7.86 12.81 -17.98
N TYR A 141 8.75 12.01 -17.41
CA TYR A 141 9.83 12.50 -16.58
C TYR A 141 11.08 12.76 -17.41
N ALA A 142 11.28 14.00 -17.84
CA ALA A 142 12.35 14.43 -18.76
C ALA A 142 13.79 14.06 -18.30
N HIS A 143 13.97 13.72 -17.02
CA HIS A 143 15.26 13.32 -16.46
C HIS A 143 15.48 11.81 -16.48
N MET A 144 14.49 11.01 -16.83
CA MET A 144 14.60 9.55 -16.87
C MET A 144 15.09 9.09 -18.24
N ARG A 145 15.95 8.09 -18.24
CA ARG A 145 16.37 7.41 -19.45
C ARG A 145 15.35 6.35 -19.84
N GLU A 146 15.39 5.95 -21.10
CA GLU A 146 14.57 4.84 -21.59
C GLU A 146 14.82 3.58 -20.73
N ASN A 147 13.74 2.94 -20.28
CA ASN A 147 13.74 1.77 -19.38
C ASN A 147 14.32 2.00 -17.96
N GLU A 148 14.51 3.25 -17.54
CA GLU A 148 14.88 3.57 -16.16
C GLU A 148 13.66 3.45 -15.23
N LEU A 149 13.88 2.88 -14.04
CA LEU A 149 12.87 2.83 -12.99
C LEU A 149 12.89 4.14 -12.18
N ARG A 150 11.75 4.55 -11.62
CA ARG A 150 11.62 5.81 -10.87
C ARG A 150 12.51 5.91 -9.64
N HIS A 151 12.87 4.77 -9.08
CA HIS A 151 13.68 4.70 -7.89
C HIS A 151 14.72 3.58 -7.99
N GLY A 152 15.91 3.81 -7.45
CA GLY A 152 17.03 2.85 -7.57
C GLY A 152 16.82 1.54 -6.81
N ASP A 153 15.86 1.47 -5.90
CA ASP A 153 15.50 0.26 -5.16
C ASP A 153 14.24 -0.44 -5.69
N HIS A 154 13.60 0.10 -6.75
CA HIS A 154 12.58 -0.65 -7.49
C HIS A 154 13.22 -1.85 -8.18
N ARG A 155 12.56 -2.99 -8.10
CA ARG A 155 12.93 -4.23 -8.79
C ARG A 155 12.26 -4.33 -10.15
N PHE A 156 11.08 -3.75 -10.26
CA PHE A 156 10.28 -3.64 -11.47
C PHE A 156 9.27 -2.49 -11.33
N GLU A 157 8.65 -2.12 -12.42
CA GLU A 157 7.45 -1.28 -12.45
C GLU A 157 6.55 -1.86 -13.54
N TRP A 158 5.26 -1.96 -13.27
CA TRP A 158 4.29 -2.51 -14.21
C TRP A 158 3.68 -1.45 -15.11
N THR A 159 3.46 -1.81 -16.38
CA THR A 159 2.49 -1.14 -17.25
C THR A 159 1.07 -1.37 -16.72
N ARG A 160 0.10 -0.61 -17.24
CA ARG A 160 -1.32 -0.82 -16.89
C ARG A 160 -1.78 -2.24 -17.23
N ALA A 161 -1.42 -2.74 -18.40
CA ALA A 161 -1.79 -4.10 -18.83
C ALA A 161 -1.14 -5.18 -17.95
N GLU A 162 0.11 -5.01 -17.52
CA GLU A 162 0.78 -5.94 -16.61
C GLU A 162 0.11 -5.91 -15.21
N PHE A 163 -0.26 -4.74 -14.71
CA PHE A 163 -0.95 -4.60 -13.43
C PHE A 163 -2.36 -5.21 -13.47
N GLU A 164 -3.13 -4.95 -14.53
CA GLU A 164 -4.46 -5.55 -14.75
C GLU A 164 -4.37 -7.08 -14.81
N LYS A 165 -3.39 -7.62 -15.53
CA LYS A 165 -3.17 -9.06 -15.63
C LYS A 165 -2.84 -9.67 -14.27
N TRP A 166 -1.96 -9.04 -13.51
CA TRP A 166 -1.61 -9.48 -12.16
C TRP A 166 -2.81 -9.40 -11.21
N ALA A 167 -3.57 -8.30 -11.24
CA ALA A 167 -4.76 -8.14 -10.42
C ALA A 167 -5.83 -9.19 -10.75
N GLY A 168 -6.02 -9.52 -12.04
CA GLY A 168 -6.90 -10.60 -12.48
C GLY A 168 -6.47 -11.96 -11.92
N HIS A 169 -5.17 -12.28 -12.00
CA HIS A 169 -4.63 -13.50 -11.40
C HIS A 169 -4.93 -13.59 -9.90
N VAL A 170 -4.68 -12.51 -9.16
CA VAL A 170 -4.97 -12.45 -7.71
C VAL A 170 -6.46 -12.65 -7.43
N CYS A 171 -7.33 -12.05 -8.23
CA CYS A 171 -8.77 -12.21 -8.08
C CYS A 171 -9.21 -13.67 -8.27
N ASP A 172 -8.71 -14.31 -9.31
CA ASP A 172 -9.05 -15.69 -9.65
C ASP A 172 -8.51 -16.69 -8.61
N GLU A 173 -7.25 -16.49 -8.17
CA GLU A 173 -6.57 -17.42 -7.26
C GLU A 173 -7.09 -17.33 -5.82
N PHE A 174 -7.38 -16.11 -5.33
CA PHE A 174 -7.67 -15.87 -3.91
C PHE A 174 -9.12 -15.45 -3.62
N GLY A 175 -9.98 -15.43 -4.63
CA GLY A 175 -11.41 -15.15 -4.46
C GLY A 175 -11.70 -13.68 -4.14
N TYR A 176 -11.05 -12.75 -4.84
CA TYR A 176 -11.31 -11.31 -4.76
C TYR A 176 -11.94 -10.81 -6.08
N ARG A 177 -12.49 -9.61 -6.04
CA ARG A 177 -12.72 -8.75 -7.21
C ARG A 177 -11.89 -7.50 -7.05
N CYS A 178 -11.45 -6.88 -8.15
CA CYS A 178 -10.59 -5.70 -8.13
C CYS A 178 -11.19 -4.58 -8.98
N GLU A 179 -11.22 -3.38 -8.40
CA GLU A 179 -11.46 -2.13 -9.12
C GLU A 179 -10.14 -1.39 -9.26
N ILE A 180 -9.75 -1.08 -10.51
CA ILE A 180 -8.48 -0.39 -10.82
C ILE A 180 -8.77 1.07 -11.17
N SER A 181 -7.97 1.97 -10.63
CA SER A 181 -8.02 3.39 -10.91
C SER A 181 -6.63 4.01 -10.96
N GLY A 182 -6.53 5.22 -11.52
CA GLY A 182 -5.30 5.99 -11.55
C GLY A 182 -5.28 7.08 -10.48
N ILE A 183 -4.09 7.45 -10.00
CA ILE A 183 -3.89 8.55 -9.05
C ILE A 183 -2.84 9.51 -9.62
N GLY A 184 -3.16 10.81 -9.58
CA GLY A 184 -2.34 11.89 -10.09
C GLY A 184 -2.91 12.48 -11.38
N GLU A 185 -2.15 13.37 -12.00
CA GLU A 185 -2.54 13.99 -13.27
C GLU A 185 -2.49 12.96 -14.39
N ALA A 186 -3.64 12.64 -14.95
CA ALA A 186 -3.74 11.65 -16.03
C ALA A 186 -3.34 12.24 -17.37
N ASP A 187 -2.58 11.46 -18.14
CA ASP A 187 -2.30 11.67 -19.55
C ASP A 187 -3.28 10.82 -20.37
N GLU A 188 -3.71 11.33 -21.55
CA GLU A 188 -4.68 10.63 -22.41
C GLU A 188 -4.15 9.29 -22.93
N VAL A 189 -2.84 9.18 -23.16
CA VAL A 189 -2.20 7.97 -23.71
C VAL A 189 -1.57 7.13 -22.60
N LEU A 190 -0.79 7.76 -21.72
CA LEU A 190 0.02 7.09 -20.70
C LEU A 190 -0.74 6.79 -19.40
N GLY A 191 -1.95 7.33 -19.23
CA GLY A 191 -2.74 7.18 -18.00
C GLY A 191 -2.21 8.04 -16.85
N ALA A 192 -2.46 7.61 -15.61
CA ALA A 192 -2.00 8.31 -14.41
C ALA A 192 -0.64 7.79 -13.92
N PRO A 193 0.14 8.60 -13.17
CA PRO A 193 1.47 8.21 -12.70
C PRO A 193 1.47 7.07 -11.67
N THR A 194 0.39 6.85 -10.94
CA THR A 194 0.23 5.76 -9.98
C THR A 194 -1.02 4.96 -10.32
N GLN A 195 -0.94 3.66 -10.20
CA GLN A 195 -2.04 2.71 -10.33
C GLN A 195 -2.52 2.31 -8.94
N MET A 196 -3.82 2.20 -8.74
CA MET A 196 -4.43 1.72 -7.49
C MET A 196 -5.42 0.61 -7.80
N GLY A 197 -5.25 -0.53 -7.13
CA GLY A 197 -6.22 -1.63 -7.08
C GLY A 197 -6.91 -1.68 -5.73
N VAL A 198 -8.23 -1.70 -5.73
CA VAL A 198 -9.07 -1.96 -4.55
C VAL A 198 -9.65 -3.35 -4.69
N PHE A 199 -9.06 -4.29 -3.96
CA PHE A 199 -9.49 -5.69 -3.95
C PHE A 199 -10.51 -5.90 -2.83
N THR A 200 -11.66 -6.46 -3.16
CA THR A 200 -12.70 -6.81 -2.19
C THR A 200 -12.94 -8.32 -2.24
N LYS A 201 -12.89 -8.98 -1.09
CA LYS A 201 -13.11 -10.43 -0.99
C LYS A 201 -14.54 -10.79 -1.36
N ASN A 202 -14.70 -11.81 -2.19
CA ASN A 202 -16.02 -12.36 -2.50
C ASN A 202 -16.63 -12.95 -1.23
N GLY A 203 -17.96 -12.75 -1.07
CA GLY A 203 -18.70 -13.26 0.09
C GLY A 203 -18.87 -14.76 0.09
#